data_d38c419f4834ad1781bd8aa8acb0c8be
#
_entry.id   d38c419f4834ad1781bd8aa8acb0c8be
#
_cell.length_a   1.000
_cell.length_b   1.000
_cell.length_c   1.000
_cell.angle_alpha   90.00
_cell.angle_beta   90.00
_cell.angle_gamma   90.00
#
_symmetry.space_group_name_H-M   'P 1'
#
loop_
_entity.id
_entity.type
_entity.pdbx_description
1 polymer ?
#
loop_
_entity_poly.entity_id
_entity_poly.type
_entity_poly.pdbx_seq_one_letter_code
_entity_poly.pdbx_strand_id
1 'polypeptide(L)'
;MKKAFRTIHLWLSVPFGLIITVICFSGAALVFEDEVMELCRRDLYYVEKVSGAPLPVEYLIEKVSETLPDGVAVTGISISSDAERTCRVSLSKPRRASVYVDQYTGEVKGRYERAPFFLTMFRLHRWLLDSMKPDGGIFWGKMIVGASTLMFVFVLVSGIVIWWPRTKKALKNSLKIAADKGRRRFWHDLHVAGGMYALVLLLAMALTGLTWSFPWYCAGFYKVFGVEAKQGAGHHDAPQAAATSYACWQQIYEELKERNDGYKQITVSNGSATVSFCLLYTSPSPRDRSVSR
;
A
#
# COMPACT_ATOMS: atom_id res chain seq x y z
N MET A 1 -16.22 -37.05 1.10
CA MET A 1 -15.95 -35.63 0.82
C MET A 1 -14.77 -35.10 1.61
N LYS A 2 -14.74 -35.08 2.96
CA LYS A 2 -13.60 -34.50 3.73
C LYS A 2 -12.23 -35.14 3.41
N LYS A 3 -12.15 -36.44 3.06
CA LYS A 3 -10.88 -37.07 2.63
C LYS A 3 -10.32 -36.43 1.35
N ALA A 4 -11.15 -36.22 0.33
CA ALA A 4 -10.73 -35.58 -0.94
C ALA A 4 -10.24 -34.16 -0.70
N PHE A 5 -11.00 -33.32 0.05
CA PHE A 5 -10.57 -31.98 0.40
C PHE A 5 -9.25 -31.95 1.16
N ARG A 6 -9.02 -32.89 2.08
CA ARG A 6 -7.76 -32.99 2.81
C ARG A 6 -6.58 -33.30 1.87
N THR A 7 -6.77 -34.20 0.92
CA THR A 7 -5.75 -34.53 -0.08
C THR A 7 -5.46 -33.31 -0.97
N ILE A 8 -6.49 -32.66 -1.50
CA ILE A 8 -6.35 -31.45 -2.33
C ILE A 8 -5.65 -30.35 -1.53
N HIS A 9 -6.09 -30.07 -0.31
CA HIS A 9 -5.45 -29.07 0.56
C HIS A 9 -3.97 -29.35 0.74
N LEU A 10 -3.58 -30.58 1.06
CA LEU A 10 -2.17 -30.96 1.24
C LEU A 10 -1.36 -30.78 -0.04
N TRP A 11 -1.83 -31.31 -1.16
CA TRP A 11 -1.10 -31.29 -2.43
C TRP A 11 -0.96 -29.88 -3.02
N LEU A 12 -1.93 -28.99 -2.77
CA LEU A 12 -1.81 -27.58 -3.14
C LEU A 12 -0.98 -26.78 -2.14
N SER A 13 -1.10 -27.07 -0.83
CA SER A 13 -0.39 -26.29 0.20
C SER A 13 1.14 -26.46 0.13
N VAL A 14 1.65 -27.63 -0.21
CA VAL A 14 3.09 -27.89 -0.17
C VAL A 14 3.84 -27.08 -1.24
N PRO A 15 3.54 -27.18 -2.55
CA PRO A 15 4.28 -26.44 -3.57
C PRO A 15 3.95 -24.94 -3.55
N PHE A 16 2.68 -24.58 -3.46
CA PHE A 16 2.27 -23.17 -3.50
C PHE A 16 2.47 -22.46 -2.16
N GLY A 17 2.45 -23.18 -1.04
CA GLY A 17 2.69 -22.63 0.29
C GLY A 17 4.08 -22.01 0.44
N LEU A 18 5.12 -22.61 -0.15
CA LEU A 18 6.46 -22.03 -0.15
C LEU A 18 6.48 -20.67 -0.86
N ILE A 19 5.87 -20.60 -2.05
CA ILE A 19 5.78 -19.36 -2.84
C ILE A 19 4.95 -18.31 -2.08
N ILE A 20 3.81 -18.69 -1.53
CA ILE A 20 2.95 -17.80 -0.74
C ILE A 20 3.67 -17.30 0.51
N THR A 21 4.46 -18.13 1.18
CA THR A 21 5.28 -17.70 2.33
C THR A 21 6.25 -16.59 1.94
N VAL A 22 6.93 -16.73 0.80
CA VAL A 22 7.85 -15.70 0.27
C VAL A 22 7.08 -14.41 -0.08
N ILE A 23 5.90 -14.54 -0.71
CA ILE A 23 5.04 -13.40 -1.04
C ILE A 23 4.56 -12.70 0.23
N CYS A 24 4.09 -13.44 1.24
CA CYS A 24 3.63 -12.86 2.51
C CYS A 24 4.77 -12.18 3.28
N PHE A 25 5.95 -12.81 3.35
CA PHE A 25 7.11 -12.22 4.00
C PHE A 25 7.53 -10.90 3.35
N SER A 26 7.67 -10.91 2.02
CA SER A 26 8.06 -9.71 1.28
C SER A 26 7.00 -8.62 1.35
N GLY A 27 5.72 -8.99 1.32
CA GLY A 27 4.60 -8.05 1.52
C GLY A 27 4.58 -7.44 2.92
N ALA A 28 4.81 -8.24 3.95
CA ALA A 28 4.90 -7.76 5.33
C ALA A 28 6.07 -6.78 5.52
N ALA A 29 7.23 -7.05 4.91
CA ALA A 29 8.35 -6.12 4.92
C ALA A 29 7.99 -4.77 4.29
N LEU A 30 7.23 -4.76 3.19
CA LEU A 30 6.81 -3.53 2.50
C LEU A 30 5.82 -2.68 3.29
N VAL A 31 5.08 -3.27 4.23
CA VAL A 31 4.15 -2.51 5.10
C VAL A 31 4.92 -1.51 5.98
N PHE A 32 6.15 -1.83 6.35
CA PHE A 32 6.98 -0.98 7.21
C PHE A 32 7.96 -0.09 6.40
N GLU A 33 7.80 -0.01 5.08
CA GLU A 33 8.72 0.75 4.22
C GLU A 33 8.75 2.23 4.61
N ASP A 34 7.58 2.86 4.74
CA ASP A 34 7.49 4.30 5.01
C ASP A 34 8.06 4.65 6.38
N GLU A 35 7.74 3.87 7.42
CA GLU A 35 8.24 4.09 8.78
C GLU A 35 9.76 3.92 8.87
N VAL A 36 10.30 2.88 8.23
CA VAL A 36 11.74 2.63 8.21
C VAL A 36 12.47 3.71 7.42
N MET A 37 11.93 4.10 6.25
CA MET A 37 12.53 5.17 5.46
C MET A 37 12.51 6.52 6.19
N GLU A 38 11.41 6.84 6.86
CA GLU A 38 11.28 8.05 7.67
C GLU A 38 12.30 8.06 8.84
N LEU A 39 12.50 6.90 9.48
CA LEU A 39 13.49 6.77 10.55
C LEU A 39 14.94 6.89 10.05
N CYS A 40 15.24 6.28 8.90
CA CYS A 40 16.59 6.24 8.32
C CYS A 40 16.99 7.54 7.60
N ARG A 41 16.00 8.25 7.05
CA ARG A 41 16.20 9.46 6.23
C ARG A 41 15.44 10.65 6.80
N ARG A 42 15.61 10.86 8.09
CA ARG A 42 14.95 11.96 8.81
C ARG A 42 15.27 13.33 8.21
N ASP A 43 16.49 13.48 7.67
CA ASP A 43 16.96 14.63 6.90
C ASP A 43 16.05 14.99 5.72
N LEU A 44 15.45 14.00 5.09
CA LEU A 44 14.58 14.17 3.92
C LEU A 44 13.15 14.53 4.30
N TYR A 45 12.62 13.91 5.36
CA TYR A 45 11.20 14.00 5.74
C TYR A 45 10.89 15.17 6.68
N TYR A 46 11.91 15.71 7.37
CA TYR A 46 11.71 16.76 8.37
C TYR A 46 12.53 18.00 8.04
N VAL A 47 11.97 19.15 8.41
CA VAL A 47 12.68 20.43 8.34
C VAL A 47 13.66 20.54 9.52
N GLU A 48 14.75 21.27 9.35
CA GLU A 48 15.72 21.47 10.44
C GLU A 48 15.16 22.38 11.54
N LYS A 49 14.39 23.38 11.13
CA LYS A 49 13.79 24.36 12.04
C LYS A 49 12.49 24.90 11.48
N VAL A 50 11.46 24.86 12.28
CA VAL A 50 10.21 25.57 11.98
C VAL A 50 10.44 27.06 12.15
N SER A 51 10.34 27.83 11.07
CA SER A 51 10.62 29.26 11.08
C SER A 51 9.58 30.06 10.31
N GLY A 52 8.71 30.75 11.02
CA GLY A 52 7.71 31.64 10.42
C GLY A 52 6.56 30.96 9.73
N ALA A 53 5.98 31.60 8.73
CA ALA A 53 4.92 31.08 7.89
C ALA A 53 5.52 30.26 6.74
N PRO A 54 4.85 29.15 6.31
CA PRO A 54 5.26 28.41 5.13
C PRO A 54 5.25 29.29 3.88
N LEU A 55 6.20 29.03 2.98
CA LEU A 55 6.29 29.71 1.69
C LEU A 55 5.10 29.32 0.79
N PRO A 56 4.71 30.20 -0.16
CA PRO A 56 3.65 29.89 -1.12
C PRO A 56 3.95 28.64 -1.94
N VAL A 57 2.91 27.87 -2.26
CA VAL A 57 3.02 26.61 -3.02
C VAL A 57 3.68 26.83 -4.37
N GLU A 58 3.30 27.90 -5.06
CA GLU A 58 3.88 28.27 -6.36
C GLU A 58 5.39 28.50 -6.28
N TYR A 59 5.85 29.18 -5.25
CA TYR A 59 7.28 29.43 -5.00
C TYR A 59 8.05 28.12 -4.77
N LEU A 60 7.48 27.21 -3.98
CA LEU A 60 8.10 25.89 -3.74
C LEU A 60 8.21 25.07 -5.03
N ILE A 61 7.18 25.14 -5.89
CA ILE A 61 7.16 24.46 -7.18
C ILE A 61 8.20 25.06 -8.11
N GLU A 62 8.33 26.39 -8.15
CA GLU A 62 9.33 27.08 -8.95
C GLU A 62 10.75 26.66 -8.55
N LYS A 63 11.05 26.68 -7.24
CA LYS A 63 12.34 26.21 -6.71
C LYS A 63 12.66 24.76 -7.07
N VAL A 64 11.70 23.88 -6.99
CA VAL A 64 11.89 22.49 -7.43
C VAL A 64 12.10 22.43 -8.94
N SER A 65 11.33 23.19 -9.71
CA SER A 65 11.41 23.20 -11.19
C SER A 65 12.78 23.65 -11.71
N GLU A 66 13.43 24.61 -11.01
CA GLU A 66 14.79 25.06 -11.32
C GLU A 66 15.84 23.94 -11.21
N THR A 67 15.59 22.92 -10.37
CA THR A 67 16.51 21.79 -10.14
C THR A 67 16.23 20.56 -11.02
N LEU A 68 15.14 20.60 -11.79
CA LEU A 68 14.74 19.45 -12.61
C LEU A 68 15.44 19.43 -13.97
N PRO A 69 15.75 18.24 -14.49
CA PRO A 69 16.25 18.10 -15.86
C PRO A 69 15.16 18.39 -16.89
N ASP A 70 15.57 18.76 -18.09
CA ASP A 70 14.67 19.04 -19.22
C ASP A 70 13.66 17.91 -19.46
N GLY A 71 12.40 18.28 -19.65
CA GLY A 71 11.30 17.35 -19.92
C GLY A 71 10.73 16.64 -18.68
N VAL A 72 11.13 17.04 -17.47
CA VAL A 72 10.50 16.62 -16.21
C VAL A 72 9.67 17.78 -15.67
N ALA A 73 8.41 17.53 -15.39
CA ALA A 73 7.49 18.52 -14.85
C ALA A 73 6.97 18.10 -13.48
N VAL A 74 6.58 19.08 -12.65
CA VAL A 74 5.86 18.85 -11.42
C VAL A 74 4.42 18.45 -11.74
N THR A 75 3.95 17.38 -11.09
CA THR A 75 2.58 16.85 -11.29
C THR A 75 1.69 17.01 -10.07
N GLY A 76 2.26 17.28 -8.91
CA GLY A 76 1.51 17.49 -7.68
C GLY A 76 2.41 17.90 -6.53
N ILE A 77 1.81 18.48 -5.49
CA ILE A 77 2.45 18.78 -4.21
C ILE A 77 1.59 18.23 -3.07
N SER A 78 2.25 17.65 -2.08
CA SER A 78 1.61 17.12 -0.87
C SER A 78 2.17 17.83 0.34
N ILE A 79 1.28 18.46 1.11
CA ILE A 79 1.61 19.28 2.29
C ILE A 79 0.98 18.60 3.51
N SER A 80 1.81 18.35 4.53
CA SER A 80 1.38 17.77 5.80
C SER A 80 0.78 18.85 6.71
N SER A 81 -0.13 18.43 7.60
CA SER A 81 -0.59 19.30 8.70
C SER A 81 0.49 19.47 9.78
N ASP A 82 1.47 18.58 9.81
CA ASP A 82 2.62 18.65 10.73
C ASP A 82 3.63 19.67 10.20
N ALA A 83 3.83 20.73 10.96
CA ALA A 83 4.72 21.85 10.62
C ALA A 83 6.20 21.45 10.54
N GLU A 84 6.60 20.34 11.18
CA GLU A 84 7.98 19.85 11.14
C GLU A 84 8.27 19.05 9.88
N ARG A 85 7.28 18.76 9.03
CA ARG A 85 7.47 17.95 7.82
C ARG A 85 7.81 18.78 6.60
N THR A 86 8.62 18.22 5.73
CA THR A 86 8.89 18.75 4.39
C THR A 86 7.69 18.55 3.46
N CYS A 87 7.55 19.41 2.45
CA CYS A 87 6.59 19.21 1.37
C CYS A 87 7.12 18.18 0.37
N ARG A 88 6.24 17.29 -0.09
CA ARG A 88 6.56 16.30 -1.11
C ARG A 88 6.03 16.75 -2.47
N VAL A 89 6.91 16.98 -3.42
CA VAL A 89 6.60 17.38 -4.79
C VAL A 89 6.70 16.17 -5.71
N SER A 90 5.61 15.80 -6.37
CA SER A 90 5.54 14.67 -7.31
C SER A 90 5.99 15.09 -8.70
N LEU A 91 6.73 14.23 -9.38
CA LEU A 91 7.32 14.48 -10.70
C LEU A 91 6.69 13.61 -11.79
N SER A 92 6.73 14.09 -13.04
CA SER A 92 6.25 13.35 -14.20
C SER A 92 7.15 12.17 -14.56
N LYS A 93 8.46 12.31 -14.40
CA LYS A 93 9.47 11.27 -14.73
C LYS A 93 10.61 11.28 -13.71
N PRO A 94 11.15 10.07 -13.39
CA PRO A 94 10.61 8.75 -13.67
C PRO A 94 9.30 8.51 -12.92
N ARG A 95 8.54 7.50 -13.32
CA ARG A 95 7.23 7.20 -12.71
C ARG A 95 7.29 7.11 -11.19
N ARG A 96 6.44 7.87 -10.49
CA ARG A 96 6.38 7.97 -9.01
C ARG A 96 7.61 8.62 -8.37
N ALA A 97 8.41 9.33 -9.15
CA ALA A 97 9.45 10.14 -8.55
C ALA A 97 8.85 11.28 -7.74
N SER A 98 9.50 11.61 -6.65
CA SER A 98 9.15 12.78 -5.85
C SER A 98 10.41 13.39 -5.26
N VAL A 99 10.32 14.69 -4.99
CA VAL A 99 11.35 15.50 -4.38
C VAL A 99 10.77 16.10 -3.10
N TYR A 100 11.58 16.18 -2.07
CA TYR A 100 11.22 16.80 -0.81
C TYR A 100 11.82 18.20 -0.72
N VAL A 101 11.02 19.16 -0.30
CA VAL A 101 11.39 20.56 -0.20
C VAL A 101 11.01 21.09 1.18
N ASP A 102 11.87 21.87 1.77
CA ASP A 102 11.62 22.56 3.04
C ASP A 102 10.58 23.67 2.79
N GLN A 103 9.47 23.61 3.50
CA GLN A 103 8.37 24.55 3.33
C GLN A 103 8.67 25.98 3.80
N TYR A 104 9.72 26.19 4.57
CA TYR A 104 10.09 27.50 5.12
C TYR A 104 11.23 28.17 4.37
N THR A 105 12.20 27.39 3.89
CA THR A 105 13.39 27.91 3.21
C THR A 105 13.30 27.76 1.68
N GLY A 106 12.47 26.84 1.18
CA GLY A 106 12.43 26.46 -0.23
C GLY A 106 13.62 25.58 -0.65
N GLU A 107 14.44 25.13 0.32
CA GLU A 107 15.58 24.25 0.05
C GLU A 107 15.11 22.87 -0.40
N VAL A 108 15.66 22.39 -1.52
CA VAL A 108 15.42 21.05 -2.03
C VAL A 108 16.26 20.06 -1.24
N LYS A 109 15.65 19.34 -0.30
CA LYS A 109 16.30 18.34 0.57
C LYS A 109 16.78 17.11 -0.20
N GLY A 110 16.13 16.76 -1.30
CA GLY A 110 16.52 15.66 -2.16
C GLY A 110 15.38 14.88 -2.77
N ARG A 111 15.76 13.88 -3.59
CA ARG A 111 14.80 12.99 -4.26
C ARG A 111 14.52 11.78 -3.39
N TYR A 112 13.24 11.33 -3.39
CA TYR A 112 12.90 10.03 -2.83
C TYR A 112 13.49 8.91 -3.69
N GLU A 113 14.33 8.11 -3.08
CA GLU A 113 14.86 6.89 -3.67
C GLU A 113 14.50 5.71 -2.76
N ARG A 114 13.78 4.74 -3.34
CA ARG A 114 13.45 3.53 -2.60
C ARG A 114 14.72 2.78 -2.26
N ALA A 115 14.94 2.46 -0.97
CA ALA A 115 16.10 1.70 -0.54
C ALA A 115 16.18 0.34 -1.28
N PRO A 116 17.39 -0.14 -1.63
CA PRO A 116 17.59 -1.39 -2.38
C PRO A 116 16.90 -2.59 -1.75
N PHE A 117 16.85 -2.65 -0.42
CA PHE A 117 16.11 -3.68 0.31
C PHE A 117 14.62 -3.68 -0.05
N PHE A 118 13.94 -2.54 0.06
CA PHE A 118 12.51 -2.43 -0.24
C PHE A 118 12.22 -2.59 -1.73
N LEU A 119 13.12 -2.15 -2.61
CA LEU A 119 13.03 -2.44 -4.04
C LEU A 119 13.08 -3.95 -4.31
N THR A 120 13.97 -4.66 -3.63
CA THR A 120 14.08 -6.13 -3.72
C THR A 120 12.82 -6.80 -3.17
N MET A 121 12.31 -6.38 -2.00
CA MET A 121 11.07 -6.90 -1.42
C MET A 121 9.87 -6.65 -2.35
N PHE A 122 9.79 -5.48 -2.97
CA PHE A 122 8.73 -5.15 -3.92
C PHE A 122 8.77 -6.05 -5.17
N ARG A 123 9.95 -6.26 -5.74
CA ARG A 123 10.13 -7.14 -6.91
C ARG A 123 9.86 -8.60 -6.55
N LEU A 124 10.27 -9.02 -5.35
CA LEU A 124 10.02 -10.37 -4.83
C LEU A 124 8.53 -10.62 -4.62
N HIS A 125 7.83 -9.67 -3.98
CA HIS A 125 6.39 -9.75 -3.71
C HIS A 125 5.55 -9.82 -4.98
N ARG A 126 5.91 -9.04 -5.98
CA ARG A 126 5.10 -8.91 -7.20
C ARG A 126 5.46 -9.87 -8.31
N TRP A 127 6.72 -10.23 -8.42
CA TRP A 127 7.26 -10.88 -9.61
C TRP A 127 8.32 -11.95 -9.32
N LEU A 128 8.54 -12.33 -8.07
CA LEU A 128 9.61 -13.25 -7.67
C LEU A 128 10.97 -12.87 -8.27
N LEU A 129 11.30 -11.57 -8.24
CA LEU A 129 12.51 -10.95 -8.79
C LEU A 129 12.62 -10.98 -10.33
N ASP A 130 11.62 -11.49 -11.03
CA ASP A 130 11.58 -11.41 -12.50
C ASP A 130 11.38 -9.97 -12.98
N SER A 131 11.57 -9.74 -14.27
CA SER A 131 11.39 -8.44 -14.91
C SER A 131 10.69 -8.59 -16.26
N MET A 132 9.92 -7.57 -16.63
CA MET A 132 9.31 -7.54 -17.95
C MET A 132 10.41 -7.50 -19.02
N LYS A 133 10.35 -8.43 -19.96
CA LYS A 133 11.31 -8.49 -21.08
C LYS A 133 10.98 -7.40 -22.09
N PRO A 134 11.99 -6.68 -22.63
CA PRO A 134 11.78 -5.66 -23.66
C PRO A 134 11.07 -6.20 -24.90
N ASP A 135 11.29 -7.46 -25.23
CA ASP A 135 10.78 -8.14 -26.41
C ASP A 135 9.31 -8.60 -26.28
N GLY A 136 8.60 -8.19 -25.21
CA GLY A 136 7.20 -8.59 -24.99
C GLY A 136 7.01 -10.07 -24.63
N GLY A 137 8.08 -10.77 -24.22
CA GLY A 137 8.03 -12.16 -23.80
C GLY A 137 7.18 -12.38 -22.54
N ILE A 138 6.87 -13.66 -22.25
CA ILE A 138 6.07 -14.04 -21.11
C ILE A 138 6.74 -13.59 -19.80
N PHE A 139 6.00 -12.87 -18.97
CA PHE A 139 6.42 -12.43 -17.65
C PHE A 139 6.14 -13.55 -16.63
N TRP A 140 7.05 -14.53 -16.56
CA TRP A 140 6.87 -15.73 -15.76
C TRP A 140 6.68 -15.47 -14.28
N GLY A 141 7.46 -14.54 -13.71
CA GLY A 141 7.33 -14.21 -12.29
C GLY A 141 5.92 -13.72 -11.93
N LYS A 142 5.32 -12.85 -12.75
CA LYS A 142 3.94 -12.40 -12.57
C LYS A 142 2.95 -13.55 -12.71
N MET A 143 3.15 -14.45 -13.67
CA MET A 143 2.27 -15.62 -13.89
C MET A 143 2.33 -16.59 -12.71
N ILE A 144 3.54 -16.89 -12.19
CA ILE A 144 3.74 -17.79 -11.05
C ILE A 144 3.09 -17.18 -9.79
N VAL A 145 3.30 -15.91 -9.52
CA VAL A 145 2.65 -15.22 -8.38
C VAL A 145 1.12 -15.29 -8.50
N GLY A 146 0.58 -14.97 -9.68
CA GLY A 146 -0.86 -15.04 -9.93
C GLY A 146 -1.43 -16.44 -9.77
N ALA A 147 -0.83 -17.44 -10.37
CA ALA A 147 -1.24 -18.84 -10.25
C ALA A 147 -1.16 -19.32 -8.80
N SER A 148 -0.07 -19.01 -8.09
CA SER A 148 0.08 -19.36 -6.67
C SER A 148 -0.99 -18.70 -5.79
N THR A 149 -1.31 -17.44 -6.05
CA THR A 149 -2.38 -16.72 -5.33
C THR A 149 -3.74 -17.35 -5.61
N LEU A 150 -4.03 -17.75 -6.85
CA LEU A 150 -5.26 -18.46 -7.20
C LEU A 150 -5.35 -19.81 -6.48
N MET A 151 -4.28 -20.61 -6.49
CA MET A 151 -4.23 -21.88 -5.76
C MET A 151 -4.35 -21.65 -4.24
N PHE A 152 -3.83 -20.56 -3.72
CA PHE A 152 -3.99 -20.19 -2.31
C PHE A 152 -5.47 -19.94 -1.94
N VAL A 153 -6.25 -19.30 -2.81
CA VAL A 153 -7.71 -19.17 -2.60
C VAL A 153 -8.37 -20.55 -2.46
N PHE A 154 -8.02 -21.52 -3.31
CA PHE A 154 -8.52 -22.90 -3.18
C PHE A 154 -8.07 -23.56 -1.87
N VAL A 155 -6.84 -23.32 -1.42
CA VAL A 155 -6.33 -23.80 -0.12
C VAL A 155 -7.14 -23.21 1.02
N LEU A 156 -7.42 -21.90 1.02
CA LEU A 156 -8.24 -21.25 2.05
C LEU A 156 -9.66 -21.82 2.10
N VAL A 157 -10.33 -21.96 0.95
CA VAL A 157 -11.68 -22.52 0.86
C VAL A 157 -11.69 -23.98 1.32
N SER A 158 -10.74 -24.80 0.86
CA SER A 158 -10.65 -26.20 1.30
C SER A 158 -10.37 -26.32 2.80
N GLY A 159 -9.60 -25.40 3.38
CA GLY A 159 -9.37 -25.30 4.81
C GLY A 159 -10.66 -25.14 5.62
N ILE A 160 -11.55 -24.24 5.16
CA ILE A 160 -12.88 -24.06 5.79
C ILE A 160 -13.68 -25.36 5.77
N VAL A 161 -13.74 -26.05 4.61
CA VAL A 161 -14.48 -27.30 4.45
C VAL A 161 -13.97 -28.41 5.37
N ILE A 162 -12.64 -28.52 5.51
CA ILE A 162 -12.01 -29.51 6.39
C ILE A 162 -12.30 -29.19 7.86
N TRP A 163 -12.12 -27.91 8.21
CA TRP A 163 -12.26 -27.41 9.57
C TRP A 163 -13.71 -27.45 10.07
N TRP A 164 -14.72 -27.28 9.20
CA TRP A 164 -16.11 -27.08 9.59
C TRP A 164 -16.57 -27.93 10.78
N PRO A 165 -16.75 -27.31 11.98
CA PRO A 165 -17.10 -28.04 13.20
C PRO A 165 -18.58 -28.40 13.22
N ARG A 166 -18.90 -29.58 13.72
CA ARG A 166 -20.28 -30.06 13.82
C ARG A 166 -21.00 -29.60 15.09
N THR A 167 -20.27 -29.17 16.11
CA THR A 167 -20.84 -28.77 17.39
C THR A 167 -20.19 -27.47 17.91
N LYS A 168 -20.95 -26.69 18.71
CA LYS A 168 -20.42 -25.47 19.36
C LYS A 168 -19.19 -25.74 20.23
N LYS A 169 -19.15 -26.90 20.91
CA LYS A 169 -18.01 -27.32 21.73
C LYS A 169 -16.75 -27.56 20.84
N ALA A 170 -16.93 -28.24 19.70
CA ALA A 170 -15.83 -28.46 18.74
C ALA A 170 -15.34 -27.13 18.17
N LEU A 171 -16.22 -26.19 17.83
CA LEU A 171 -15.89 -24.83 17.38
C LEU A 171 -15.00 -24.13 18.42
N LYS A 172 -15.46 -24.05 19.68
CA LYS A 172 -14.71 -23.36 20.75
C LYS A 172 -13.34 -24.00 21.01
N ASN A 173 -13.25 -25.32 20.89
CA ASN A 173 -11.99 -26.03 21.10
C ASN A 173 -11.02 -25.90 19.93
N SER A 174 -11.51 -25.82 18.70
CA SER A 174 -10.66 -25.68 17.50
C SER A 174 -10.05 -24.29 17.33
N LEU A 175 -10.57 -23.30 18.02
CA LEU A 175 -10.04 -21.92 18.04
C LEU A 175 -9.08 -21.65 19.21
N LYS A 176 -8.75 -22.69 20.00
CA LYS A 176 -7.79 -22.59 21.09
C LYS A 176 -6.46 -23.21 20.71
N ILE A 177 -5.36 -22.58 21.14
CA ILE A 177 -4.00 -23.08 20.98
C ILE A 177 -3.56 -23.66 22.32
N ALA A 178 -3.29 -24.97 22.36
CA ALA A 178 -2.77 -25.65 23.54
C ALA A 178 -1.23 -25.63 23.53
N ALA A 179 -0.62 -24.74 24.30
CA ALA A 179 0.84 -24.63 24.39
C ALA A 179 1.49 -25.71 25.27
N ASP A 180 0.70 -26.33 26.18
CA ASP A 180 1.12 -27.31 27.17
C ASP A 180 1.13 -28.76 26.68
N LYS A 181 0.55 -29.05 25.52
CA LYS A 181 0.33 -30.41 25.00
C LYS A 181 1.39 -30.87 23.98
N GLY A 182 2.57 -30.31 24.05
CA GLY A 182 3.72 -30.69 23.22
C GLY A 182 3.77 -30.01 21.84
N ARG A 183 4.97 -29.98 21.26
CA ARG A 183 5.28 -29.21 20.02
C ARG A 183 4.38 -29.54 18.83
N ARG A 184 4.10 -30.84 18.59
CA ARG A 184 3.28 -31.28 17.45
C ARG A 184 1.86 -30.74 17.54
N ARG A 185 1.28 -30.76 18.74
CA ARG A 185 -0.07 -30.24 19.01
C ARG A 185 -0.09 -28.74 18.88
N PHE A 186 0.89 -28.04 19.42
CA PHE A 186 1.02 -26.59 19.30
C PHE A 186 1.01 -26.11 17.85
N TRP A 187 1.86 -26.69 16.97
CA TRP A 187 1.91 -26.29 15.57
C TRP A 187 0.63 -26.59 14.79
N HIS A 188 -0.01 -27.72 15.12
CA HIS A 188 -1.31 -28.06 14.54
C HIS A 188 -2.38 -27.04 14.94
N ASP A 189 -2.50 -26.74 16.23
CA ASP A 189 -3.49 -25.80 16.73
C ASP A 189 -3.20 -24.38 16.26
N LEU A 190 -1.94 -23.98 16.18
CA LEU A 190 -1.53 -22.69 15.61
C LEU A 190 -1.93 -22.58 14.13
N HIS A 191 -1.73 -23.64 13.35
CA HIS A 191 -2.17 -23.64 11.94
C HIS A 191 -3.70 -23.55 11.83
N VAL A 192 -4.44 -24.31 12.63
CA VAL A 192 -5.91 -24.34 12.54
C VAL A 192 -6.51 -23.06 13.10
N ALA A 193 -6.19 -22.69 14.32
CA ALA A 193 -6.76 -21.52 14.98
C ALA A 193 -6.23 -20.22 14.35
N GLY A 194 -4.92 -20.09 14.14
CA GLY A 194 -4.30 -18.94 13.50
C GLY A 194 -4.79 -18.76 12.06
N GLY A 195 -4.89 -19.86 11.29
CA GLY A 195 -5.45 -19.84 9.95
C GLY A 195 -6.90 -19.37 9.91
N MET A 196 -7.73 -19.76 10.87
CA MET A 196 -9.12 -19.32 10.95
C MET A 196 -9.28 -17.85 11.34
N TYR A 197 -8.46 -17.36 12.29
CA TYR A 197 -8.45 -15.93 12.64
C TYR A 197 -7.96 -15.04 11.49
N ALA A 198 -6.96 -15.49 10.74
CA ALA A 198 -6.43 -14.75 9.61
C ALA A 198 -7.25 -14.92 8.31
N LEU A 199 -8.18 -15.89 8.25
CA LEU A 199 -8.84 -16.34 7.04
C LEU A 199 -9.46 -15.21 6.22
N VAL A 200 -10.25 -14.35 6.87
CA VAL A 200 -10.99 -13.28 6.19
C VAL A 200 -10.00 -12.28 5.57
N LEU A 201 -8.97 -11.90 6.31
CA LEU A 201 -7.94 -10.97 5.83
C LEU A 201 -7.14 -11.60 4.68
N LEU A 202 -6.69 -12.84 4.84
CA LEU A 202 -5.93 -13.56 3.81
C LEU A 202 -6.76 -13.76 2.53
N LEU A 203 -8.06 -14.08 2.68
CA LEU A 203 -8.96 -14.22 1.53
C LEU A 203 -9.16 -12.88 0.82
N ALA A 204 -9.42 -11.80 1.55
CA ALA A 204 -9.56 -10.47 0.98
C ALA A 204 -8.28 -10.03 0.26
N MET A 205 -7.10 -10.25 0.86
CA MET A 205 -5.80 -9.94 0.25
C MET A 205 -5.55 -10.78 -1.00
N ALA A 206 -5.87 -12.08 -0.99
CA ALA A 206 -5.71 -12.95 -2.15
C ALA A 206 -6.65 -12.53 -3.30
N LEU A 207 -7.93 -12.28 -3.01
CA LEU A 207 -8.91 -11.86 -4.02
C LEU A 207 -8.56 -10.49 -4.62
N THR A 208 -8.14 -9.53 -3.83
CA THR A 208 -7.68 -8.22 -4.34
C THR A 208 -6.35 -8.34 -5.07
N GLY A 209 -5.43 -9.18 -4.60
CA GLY A 209 -4.14 -9.45 -5.25
C GLY A 209 -4.28 -10.02 -6.66
N LEU A 210 -5.26 -10.89 -6.90
CA LEU A 210 -5.54 -11.48 -8.22
C LEU A 210 -5.90 -10.44 -9.29
N THR A 211 -6.47 -9.30 -8.92
CA THR A 211 -6.79 -8.21 -9.86
C THR A 211 -5.56 -7.66 -10.58
N TRP A 212 -4.39 -7.74 -9.95
CA TRP A 212 -3.11 -7.31 -10.52
C TRP A 212 -2.48 -8.33 -11.46
N SER A 213 -2.83 -9.61 -11.29
CA SER A 213 -2.23 -10.70 -12.06
C SER A 213 -2.98 -11.00 -13.35
N PHE A 214 -4.32 -10.99 -13.30
CA PHE A 214 -5.17 -11.41 -14.39
C PHE A 214 -6.17 -10.33 -14.82
N PRO A 215 -6.07 -9.77 -16.05
CA PRO A 215 -7.00 -8.75 -16.55
C PRO A 215 -8.47 -9.23 -16.59
N TRP A 216 -8.70 -10.48 -16.98
CA TRP A 216 -10.05 -11.07 -17.01
C TRP A 216 -10.68 -11.14 -15.61
N TYR A 217 -9.88 -11.49 -14.61
CA TYR A 217 -10.33 -11.54 -13.22
C TYR A 217 -10.63 -10.12 -12.71
N CYS A 218 -9.75 -9.16 -13.02
CA CYS A 218 -9.95 -7.75 -12.67
C CYS A 218 -11.29 -7.22 -13.21
N ALA A 219 -11.58 -7.46 -14.50
CA ALA A 219 -12.84 -7.04 -15.12
C ALA A 219 -14.07 -7.69 -14.43
N GLY A 220 -14.00 -9.00 -14.13
CA GLY A 220 -15.05 -9.71 -13.42
C GLY A 220 -15.24 -9.21 -11.98
N PHE A 221 -14.14 -8.97 -11.28
CA PHE A 221 -14.17 -8.47 -9.91
C PHE A 221 -14.85 -7.09 -9.80
N TYR A 222 -14.46 -6.13 -10.65
CA TYR A 222 -15.09 -4.81 -10.67
C TYR A 222 -16.56 -4.86 -11.07
N LYS A 223 -16.93 -5.75 -12.00
CA LYS A 223 -18.34 -5.94 -12.41
C LYS A 223 -19.22 -6.41 -11.26
N VAL A 224 -18.72 -7.24 -10.35
CA VAL A 224 -19.45 -7.67 -9.13
C VAL A 224 -19.84 -6.49 -8.25
N PHE A 225 -19.01 -5.44 -8.21
CA PHE A 225 -19.28 -4.20 -7.46
C PHE A 225 -20.00 -3.13 -8.29
N GLY A 226 -20.52 -3.47 -9.48
CA GLY A 226 -21.24 -2.52 -10.33
C GLY A 226 -20.37 -1.45 -10.99
N VAL A 227 -19.05 -1.64 -11.04
CA VAL A 227 -18.09 -0.72 -11.63
C VAL A 227 -17.50 -1.34 -12.89
N GLU A 228 -17.48 -0.60 -13.99
CA GLU A 228 -16.73 -1.01 -15.17
C GLU A 228 -15.22 -0.80 -14.93
N ALA A 229 -14.44 -1.88 -15.03
CA ALA A 229 -13.00 -1.77 -15.00
C ALA A 229 -12.54 -0.99 -16.26
N LYS A 230 -12.01 0.22 -16.08
CA LYS A 230 -11.35 0.93 -17.17
C LYS A 230 -10.22 0.05 -17.69
N GLN A 231 -10.38 -0.50 -18.90
CA GLN A 231 -9.31 -1.21 -19.58
C GLN A 231 -8.15 -0.21 -19.76
N GLY A 232 -7.04 -0.43 -19.03
CA GLY A 232 -5.89 0.46 -19.05
C GLY A 232 -5.40 0.97 -17.71
N ALA A 233 -5.97 0.55 -16.58
CA ALA A 233 -5.46 0.92 -15.24
C ALA A 233 -3.99 0.48 -14.97
N GLY A 234 -3.33 -0.16 -15.96
CA GLY A 234 -1.90 -0.49 -15.95
C GLY A 234 -1.02 0.52 -16.72
N HIS A 235 -1.61 1.32 -17.58
CA HIS A 235 -0.96 2.41 -18.30
C HIS A 235 -1.79 3.68 -18.14
N HIS A 236 -1.72 4.31 -16.95
CA HIS A 236 -1.83 5.75 -16.96
C HIS A 236 -0.53 6.24 -17.60
N ASP A 237 -0.59 6.61 -18.87
CA ASP A 237 0.36 7.53 -19.44
C ASP A 237 0.43 8.70 -18.46
N ALA A 238 1.66 8.98 -17.99
CA ALA A 238 1.87 10.18 -17.21
C ALA A 238 1.24 11.34 -18.00
N PRO A 239 0.43 12.20 -17.39
CA PRO A 239 -0.14 13.32 -18.10
C PRO A 239 0.99 13.98 -18.85
N GLN A 240 0.87 14.05 -20.19
CA GLN A 240 1.81 14.82 -20.99
C GLN A 240 1.87 16.20 -20.35
N ALA A 241 3.07 16.72 -20.19
CA ALA A 241 3.33 18.06 -19.65
C ALA A 241 2.68 19.12 -20.57
N ALA A 242 1.36 19.22 -20.52
CA ALA A 242 0.67 20.43 -20.89
C ALA A 242 1.18 21.50 -19.92
N ALA A 243 1.45 22.70 -20.41
CA ALA A 243 1.90 23.81 -19.59
C ALA A 243 0.93 23.98 -18.42
N THR A 244 1.32 23.43 -17.27
CA THR A 244 0.46 23.36 -16.08
C THR A 244 0.54 24.70 -15.42
N SER A 245 -0.56 25.43 -15.40
CA SER A 245 -0.64 26.66 -14.59
C SER A 245 -0.76 26.24 -13.12
N TYR A 246 0.27 26.50 -12.35
CA TYR A 246 0.28 26.29 -10.89
C TYR A 246 -0.41 27.41 -10.12
N ALA A 247 -0.85 28.48 -10.83
CA ALA A 247 -1.35 29.74 -10.25
C ALA A 247 -2.58 29.61 -9.33
N CYS A 248 -3.24 28.45 -9.31
CA CYS A 248 -4.41 28.21 -8.45
C CYS A 248 -4.11 27.22 -7.30
N TRP A 249 -2.91 26.68 -7.20
CA TRP A 249 -2.64 25.58 -6.25
C TRP A 249 -2.60 26.05 -4.81
N GLN A 250 -2.07 27.24 -4.54
CA GLN A 250 -2.14 27.86 -3.22
C GLN A 250 -3.60 28.09 -2.81
N GLN A 251 -4.42 28.66 -3.69
CA GLN A 251 -5.82 28.94 -3.39
C GLN A 251 -6.60 27.65 -3.10
N ILE A 252 -6.39 26.60 -3.90
CA ILE A 252 -6.99 25.27 -3.67
C ILE A 252 -6.53 24.68 -2.32
N TYR A 253 -5.26 24.82 -2.00
CA TYR A 253 -4.71 24.34 -0.74
C TYR A 253 -5.36 25.05 0.47
N GLU A 254 -5.44 26.39 0.44
CA GLU A 254 -6.04 27.18 1.52
C GLU A 254 -7.54 26.87 1.68
N GLU A 255 -8.28 26.79 0.58
CA GLU A 255 -9.70 26.42 0.60
C GLU A 255 -9.94 25.03 1.22
N LEU A 256 -9.11 24.06 0.86
CA LEU A 256 -9.22 22.71 1.43
C LEU A 256 -8.80 22.66 2.88
N LYS A 257 -7.81 23.45 3.28
CA LYS A 257 -7.34 23.57 4.66
C LYS A 257 -8.43 24.16 5.56
N GLU A 258 -9.10 25.23 5.11
CA GLU A 258 -10.17 25.87 5.85
C GLU A 258 -11.41 24.98 6.00
N ARG A 259 -11.71 24.16 4.98
CA ARG A 259 -12.90 23.27 4.99
C ARG A 259 -12.69 21.97 5.76
N ASN A 260 -11.47 21.57 6.06
CA ASN A 260 -11.16 20.26 6.58
C ASN A 260 -10.29 20.32 7.83
N ASP A 261 -10.90 20.58 8.97
CA ASP A 261 -10.20 20.52 10.25
C ASP A 261 -9.69 19.10 10.55
N GLY A 262 -8.45 19.01 11.05
CA GLY A 262 -7.84 17.74 11.44
C GLY A 262 -7.36 16.87 10.27
N TYR A 263 -7.11 17.46 9.11
CA TYR A 263 -6.47 16.74 8.01
C TYR A 263 -5.04 16.28 8.39
N LYS A 264 -4.62 15.17 7.85
CA LYS A 264 -3.23 14.69 7.95
C LYS A 264 -2.36 15.29 6.84
N GLN A 265 -2.89 15.32 5.62
CA GLN A 265 -2.17 15.77 4.44
C GLN A 265 -3.15 16.23 3.36
N ILE A 266 -2.82 17.31 2.70
CA ILE A 266 -3.48 17.80 1.50
C ILE A 266 -2.54 17.61 0.31
N THR A 267 -3.04 17.00 -0.76
CA THR A 267 -2.31 16.82 -2.01
C THR A 267 -3.06 17.54 -3.12
N VAL A 268 -2.39 18.49 -3.76
CA VAL A 268 -2.87 19.19 -4.95
C VAL A 268 -2.09 18.69 -6.14
N SER A 269 -2.79 18.31 -7.20
CA SER A 269 -2.19 17.78 -8.43
C SER A 269 -2.96 18.24 -9.66
N ASN A 270 -2.38 18.01 -10.86
CA ASN A 270 -3.03 18.36 -12.11
C ASN A 270 -4.41 17.70 -12.23
N GLY A 271 -5.47 18.51 -12.16
CA GLY A 271 -6.86 18.06 -12.31
C GLY A 271 -7.49 17.38 -11.10
N SER A 272 -6.81 17.30 -9.96
CA SER A 272 -7.40 16.75 -8.74
C SER A 272 -6.76 17.29 -7.47
N ALA A 273 -7.54 17.37 -6.40
CA ALA A 273 -7.05 17.63 -5.06
C ALA A 273 -7.62 16.60 -4.09
N THR A 274 -6.82 16.12 -3.16
CA THR A 274 -7.21 15.08 -2.19
C THR A 274 -6.81 15.48 -0.79
N VAL A 275 -7.69 15.20 0.16
CA VAL A 275 -7.45 15.40 1.60
C VAL A 275 -7.41 14.03 2.26
N SER A 276 -6.36 13.75 3.00
CA SER A 276 -6.23 12.54 3.81
C SER A 276 -6.36 12.86 5.30
N PHE A 277 -7.07 11.99 6.01
CA PHE A 277 -7.28 12.08 7.45
C PHE A 277 -6.59 10.93 8.16
N CYS A 278 -6.19 11.14 9.42
CA CYS A 278 -5.73 10.05 10.27
C CYS A 278 -6.95 9.37 10.89
N LEU A 279 -7.22 8.11 10.56
CA LEU A 279 -8.35 7.35 11.10
C LEU A 279 -8.31 7.17 12.64
N LEU A 280 -7.16 7.38 13.27
CA LEU A 280 -7.00 7.32 14.73
C LEU A 280 -7.55 8.57 15.45
N TYR A 281 -7.78 9.68 14.73
CA TYR A 281 -8.30 10.95 15.31
C TYR A 281 -9.81 11.13 15.20
N THR A 282 -10.54 10.17 14.66
CA THR A 282 -12.01 10.26 14.55
C THR A 282 -12.77 10.01 15.85
N SER A 283 -12.07 9.67 16.94
CA SER A 283 -12.62 9.60 18.29
C SER A 283 -11.92 10.64 19.17
N PRO A 284 -12.62 11.70 19.64
CA PRO A 284 -12.03 12.62 20.59
C PRO A 284 -11.55 11.84 21.82
N SER A 285 -10.28 12.05 22.19
CA SER A 285 -9.68 11.43 23.36
C SER A 285 -10.57 11.73 24.60
N PRO A 286 -10.72 10.80 25.54
CA PRO A 286 -11.39 11.07 26.81
C PRO A 286 -10.81 12.28 27.56
N ARG A 287 -9.58 12.67 27.27
CA ARG A 287 -8.93 13.87 27.85
C ARG A 287 -9.45 15.17 27.24
N ASP A 288 -9.92 15.16 26.00
CA ASP A 288 -10.42 16.37 25.33
C ASP A 288 -11.85 16.74 25.80
N ARG A 289 -12.57 15.80 26.49
CA ARG A 289 -13.88 16.06 27.09
C ARG A 289 -13.81 16.79 28.44
N SER A 290 -12.63 16.91 29.05
CA SER A 290 -12.48 17.53 30.38
C SER A 290 -12.17 19.03 30.35
N VAL A 291 -12.03 19.66 29.17
CA VAL A 291 -11.63 21.07 29.04
C VAL A 291 -12.83 21.98 28.70
N SER A 292 -14.04 21.42 28.49
CA SER A 292 -15.24 22.21 28.32
C SER A 292 -16.15 22.16 29.58
N ARG A 293 -15.72 22.83 30.65
CA ARG A 293 -16.58 23.34 31.73
C ARG A 293 -16.09 24.69 32.21
#